data_97cbe3e870cda209108564c4aa4a0976
#
_entry.id   97cbe3e870cda209108564c4aa4a0976
#
_cell.length_a   1.000
_cell.length_b   1.000
_cell.length_c   1.000
_cell.angle_alpha   90.00
_cell.angle_beta   90.00
_cell.angle_gamma   90.00
#
_symmetry.space_group_name_H-M   'P 1'
#
loop_
_entity.id
_entity.type
_entity.pdbx_description
1 polymer ?
#
loop_
_entity_poly.entity_id
_entity_poly.type
_entity_poly.pdbx_seq_one_letter_code
_entity_poly.pdbx_strand_id
1 'polypeptide(L)'
;MKMEANELSKIYGEGENRVTALDRASFQIMPGDFISITGPSGSGKSTLLHLLSGLDQPTSGRLTYDGQDIYSLSDRERSALRRRSIGFVFQQFHLLPVLTARENILMPLLLDKKQPNEAYLEQLTQLLGIGSRLTHLPHELSGGQQQRVAIARALIAQPDVIFADEPTGNLDSRSGGEVMEMLRAIHEKMEKTLVIITHDNRMAQMADRRFSIVDGILTEVGGR
;
A
#
# COMPACT_ATOMS: atom_id res chain seq x y z
N MET A 1 -1.92 14.37 -0.55
CA MET A 1 -0.44 14.30 -0.70
C MET A 1 -0.10 13.99 -2.15
N LYS A 2 0.62 14.88 -2.84
CA LYS A 2 1.15 14.68 -4.20
C LYS A 2 2.52 14.00 -4.11
N MET A 3 2.75 12.98 -4.93
CA MET A 3 4.05 12.32 -5.04
C MET A 3 4.64 12.55 -6.43
N GLU A 4 5.93 12.84 -6.53
CA GLU A 4 6.65 13.00 -7.79
C GLU A 4 7.95 12.21 -7.75
N ALA A 5 8.08 11.25 -8.64
CA ALA A 5 9.30 10.51 -8.90
C ALA A 5 9.99 11.10 -10.13
N ASN A 6 11.28 11.40 -10.02
CA ASN A 6 12.12 11.92 -11.11
C ASN A 6 13.33 11.02 -11.26
N GLU A 7 13.41 10.31 -12.38
CA GLU A 7 14.49 9.39 -12.76
C GLU A 7 14.86 8.40 -11.63
N LEU A 8 13.84 7.93 -10.90
CA LEU A 8 14.01 7.06 -9.77
C LEU A 8 14.55 5.71 -10.22
N SER A 9 15.71 5.32 -9.69
CA SER A 9 16.37 4.06 -10.06
C SER A 9 16.77 3.27 -8.83
N LYS A 10 16.70 1.95 -8.93
CA LYS A 10 17.20 1.04 -7.92
C LYS A 10 18.00 -0.10 -8.52
N ILE A 11 19.20 -0.25 -8.00
CA ILE A 11 20.13 -1.31 -8.38
C ILE A 11 20.49 -2.07 -7.11
N TYR A 12 20.38 -3.39 -7.15
CA TYR A 12 20.85 -4.29 -6.11
C TYR A 12 22.12 -5.01 -6.56
N GLY A 13 22.93 -5.42 -5.60
CA GLY A 13 24.19 -6.15 -5.85
C GLY A 13 25.29 -5.30 -6.44
N GLU A 14 26.45 -5.92 -6.64
CA GLU A 14 27.66 -5.30 -7.22
C GLU A 14 28.29 -6.26 -8.23
N GLY A 15 29.10 -5.72 -9.15
CA GLY A 15 29.81 -6.48 -10.16
C GLY A 15 28.87 -7.32 -11.04
N GLU A 16 29.17 -8.62 -11.17
CA GLU A 16 28.38 -9.56 -12.00
C GLU A 16 26.98 -9.87 -11.43
N ASN A 17 26.76 -9.63 -10.13
CA ASN A 17 25.46 -9.85 -9.47
C ASN A 17 24.58 -8.59 -9.49
N ARG A 18 24.92 -7.59 -10.28
CA ARG A 18 24.18 -6.33 -10.39
C ARG A 18 22.84 -6.55 -11.09
N VAL A 19 21.75 -6.17 -10.41
CA VAL A 19 20.37 -6.24 -10.93
C VAL A 19 19.75 -4.86 -10.88
N THR A 20 19.37 -4.31 -12.04
CA THR A 20 18.59 -3.08 -12.12
C THR A 20 17.10 -3.41 -11.90
N ALA A 21 16.62 -3.20 -10.69
CA ALA A 21 15.23 -3.50 -10.33
C ALA A 21 14.26 -2.39 -10.72
N LEU A 22 14.76 -1.15 -10.88
CA LEU A 22 14.01 -0.01 -11.41
C LEU A 22 14.97 0.91 -12.17
N ASP A 23 14.61 1.31 -13.39
CA ASP A 23 15.42 2.17 -14.25
C ASP A 23 14.69 3.47 -14.59
N ARG A 24 15.18 4.59 -14.06
CA ARG A 24 14.79 5.98 -14.34
C ARG A 24 13.29 6.23 -14.42
N ALA A 25 12.52 5.65 -13.51
CA ALA A 25 11.08 5.85 -13.43
C ALA A 25 10.76 7.31 -13.12
N SER A 26 9.98 7.95 -13.99
CA SER A 26 9.52 9.33 -13.81
C SER A 26 8.00 9.38 -13.97
N PHE A 27 7.29 9.77 -12.91
CA PHE A 27 5.83 9.84 -12.89
C PHE A 27 5.33 10.64 -11.69
N GLN A 28 4.04 10.93 -11.69
CA GLN A 28 3.36 11.64 -10.60
C GLN A 28 2.14 10.85 -10.15
N ILE A 29 1.88 10.89 -8.85
CA ILE A 29 0.65 10.42 -8.21
C ILE A 29 -0.03 11.64 -7.60
N MET A 30 -1.26 11.93 -8.05
CA MET A 30 -2.05 13.05 -7.54
C MET A 30 -2.91 12.60 -6.36
N PRO A 31 -3.28 13.52 -5.45
CA PRO A 31 -4.28 13.22 -4.43
C PRO A 31 -5.57 12.71 -5.07
N GLY A 32 -6.08 11.59 -4.59
CA GLY A 32 -7.29 10.97 -5.13
C GLY A 32 -7.08 10.10 -6.39
N ASP A 33 -5.84 9.86 -6.84
CA ASP A 33 -5.60 8.89 -7.91
C ASP A 33 -5.91 7.47 -7.45
N PHE A 34 -6.53 6.68 -8.32
CA PHE A 34 -6.57 5.22 -8.23
C PHE A 34 -5.65 4.63 -9.32
N ILE A 35 -4.53 4.08 -8.91
CA ILE A 35 -3.48 3.58 -9.79
C ILE A 35 -3.31 2.07 -9.64
N SER A 36 -3.19 1.36 -10.75
CA SER A 36 -2.71 -0.02 -10.76
C SER A 36 -1.34 -0.13 -11.42
N ILE A 37 -0.50 -1.00 -10.87
CA ILE A 37 0.83 -1.32 -11.38
C ILE A 37 0.88 -2.83 -11.65
N THR A 38 1.08 -3.20 -12.91
CA THR A 38 1.14 -4.60 -13.36
C THR A 38 2.53 -4.95 -13.88
N GLY A 39 2.79 -6.22 -14.08
CA GLY A 39 4.04 -6.71 -14.67
C GLY A 39 4.38 -8.14 -14.20
N PRO A 40 5.33 -8.81 -14.87
CA PRO A 40 5.78 -10.15 -14.51
C PRO A 40 6.35 -10.23 -13.08
N SER A 41 6.47 -11.43 -12.52
CA SER A 41 7.21 -11.62 -11.27
C SER A 41 8.67 -11.19 -11.45
N GLY A 42 9.23 -10.50 -10.45
CA GLY A 42 10.60 -10.00 -10.50
C GLY A 42 10.81 -8.73 -11.34
N SER A 43 9.77 -8.13 -11.95
CA SER A 43 9.92 -6.94 -12.81
C SER A 43 10.23 -5.63 -12.08
N GLY A 44 10.20 -5.60 -10.73
CA GLY A 44 10.51 -4.39 -9.95
C GLY A 44 9.31 -3.74 -9.26
N LYS A 45 8.10 -4.33 -9.32
CA LYS A 45 6.86 -3.76 -8.72
C LYS A 45 6.98 -3.49 -7.22
N SER A 46 7.35 -4.49 -6.44
CA SER A 46 7.52 -4.33 -4.98
C SER A 46 8.68 -3.40 -4.65
N THR A 47 9.75 -3.39 -5.47
CA THR A 47 10.84 -2.40 -5.35
C THR A 47 10.30 -0.98 -5.51
N LEU A 48 9.51 -0.72 -6.56
CA LEU A 48 8.89 0.60 -6.75
C LEU A 48 8.04 0.99 -5.54
N LEU A 49 7.20 0.08 -5.04
CA LEU A 49 6.36 0.35 -3.87
C LEU A 49 7.20 0.63 -2.61
N HIS A 50 8.28 -0.11 -2.39
CA HIS A 50 9.20 0.13 -1.28
C HIS A 50 9.90 1.49 -1.38
N LEU A 51 10.27 1.91 -2.60
CA LEU A 51 10.80 3.25 -2.83
C LEU A 51 9.72 4.31 -2.58
N LEU A 52 8.54 4.17 -3.19
CA LEU A 52 7.43 5.13 -2.99
C LEU A 52 7.05 5.31 -1.53
N SER A 53 7.22 4.30 -0.72
CA SER A 53 6.88 4.34 0.70
C SER A 53 8.04 4.72 1.61
N GLY A 54 9.25 4.89 1.08
CA GLY A 54 10.45 5.15 1.87
C GLY A 54 10.88 3.97 2.75
N LEU A 55 10.46 2.73 2.42
CA LEU A 55 10.95 1.50 3.06
C LEU A 55 12.35 1.13 2.57
N ASP A 56 12.66 1.43 1.31
CA ASP A 56 13.99 1.28 0.72
C ASP A 56 14.45 2.62 0.14
N GLN A 57 15.74 2.77 -0.14
CA GLN A 57 16.34 3.97 -0.72
C GLN A 57 16.67 3.76 -2.19
N PRO A 58 16.45 4.75 -3.07
CA PRO A 58 16.89 4.67 -4.46
C PRO A 58 18.41 4.70 -4.56
N THR A 59 18.93 4.12 -5.65
CA THR A 59 20.34 4.25 -6.00
C THR A 59 20.61 5.62 -6.62
N SER A 60 19.64 6.16 -7.37
CA SER A 60 19.66 7.50 -7.95
C SER A 60 18.24 7.99 -8.23
N GLY A 61 18.11 9.27 -8.58
CA GLY A 61 16.84 9.94 -8.79
C GLY A 61 16.30 10.54 -7.50
N ARG A 62 15.08 11.05 -7.57
CA ARG A 62 14.45 11.80 -6.47
C ARG A 62 12.98 11.42 -6.34
N LEU A 63 12.50 11.36 -5.08
CA LEU A 63 11.08 11.22 -4.77
C LEU A 63 10.66 12.34 -3.82
N THR A 64 9.66 13.09 -4.20
CA THR A 64 9.12 14.16 -3.36
C THR A 64 7.67 13.90 -2.97
N TYR A 65 7.31 14.30 -1.74
CA TYR A 65 5.95 14.37 -1.23
C TYR A 65 5.62 15.83 -0.96
N ASP A 66 4.62 16.37 -1.67
CA ASP A 66 4.26 17.78 -1.65
C ASP A 66 5.49 18.73 -1.81
N GLY A 67 6.43 18.34 -2.69
CA GLY A 67 7.67 19.06 -2.98
C GLY A 67 8.83 18.75 -2.03
N GLN A 68 8.63 18.08 -0.91
CA GLN A 68 9.69 17.69 0.02
C GLN A 68 10.32 16.37 -0.38
N ASP A 69 11.63 16.33 -0.54
CA ASP A 69 12.39 15.10 -0.79
C ASP A 69 12.35 14.20 0.44
N ILE A 70 11.74 13.01 0.31
CA ILE A 70 11.59 12.08 1.44
C ILE A 70 12.90 11.42 1.85
N TYR A 71 13.89 11.38 0.96
CA TYR A 71 15.19 10.77 1.25
C TYR A 71 16.17 11.75 1.87
N SER A 72 15.85 13.05 1.90
CA SER A 72 16.56 14.04 2.72
C SER A 72 16.14 13.99 4.21
N LEU A 73 15.03 13.30 4.52
CA LEU A 73 14.54 13.12 5.87
C LEU A 73 15.41 12.11 6.64
N SER A 74 15.54 12.31 7.95
CA SER A 74 16.09 11.30 8.85
C SER A 74 15.22 10.04 8.89
N ASP A 75 15.78 8.90 9.30
CA ASP A 75 15.03 7.65 9.46
C ASP A 75 13.84 7.77 10.40
N ARG A 76 13.96 8.60 11.44
CA ARG A 76 12.89 8.90 12.38
C ARG A 76 11.74 9.64 11.71
N GLU A 77 12.05 10.64 10.91
CA GLU A 77 11.04 11.43 10.17
C GLU A 77 10.36 10.59 9.09
N ARG A 78 11.13 9.80 8.30
CA ARG A 78 10.55 8.86 7.34
C ARG A 78 9.63 7.83 8.00
N SER A 79 10.05 7.29 9.16
CA SER A 79 9.21 6.36 9.92
C SER A 79 7.92 7.02 10.44
N ALA A 80 7.99 8.29 10.84
CA ALA A 80 6.80 9.05 11.23
C ALA A 80 5.88 9.32 10.03
N LEU A 81 6.44 9.68 8.88
CA LEU A 81 5.71 9.86 7.62
C LEU A 81 4.96 8.57 7.24
N ARG A 82 5.64 7.42 7.24
CA ARG A 82 4.99 6.13 6.96
C ARG A 82 3.82 5.84 7.89
N ARG A 83 3.99 6.03 9.20
CA ARG A 83 2.92 5.75 10.17
C ARG A 83 1.71 6.67 10.04
N ARG A 84 1.91 7.90 9.57
CA ARG A 84 0.86 8.94 9.57
C ARG A 84 0.18 9.10 8.22
N SER A 85 0.95 9.03 7.15
CA SER A 85 0.47 9.39 5.81
C SER A 85 0.37 8.21 4.85
N ILE A 86 0.86 7.01 5.23
CA ILE A 86 0.89 5.84 4.36
C ILE A 86 0.21 4.66 5.03
N GLY A 87 -0.78 4.08 4.35
CA GLY A 87 -1.38 2.80 4.70
C GLY A 87 -0.80 1.68 3.85
N PHE A 88 -0.50 0.53 4.47
CA PHE A 88 -0.03 -0.64 3.75
C PHE A 88 -0.99 -1.81 3.87
N VAL A 89 -1.31 -2.43 2.73
CA VAL A 89 -2.03 -3.69 2.62
C VAL A 89 -1.16 -4.67 1.85
N PHE A 90 -0.76 -5.76 2.49
CA PHE A 90 0.13 -6.77 1.92
C PHE A 90 -0.62 -8.03 1.54
N GLN A 91 -0.06 -8.82 0.64
CA GLN A 91 -0.55 -10.14 0.27
C GLN A 91 -0.60 -11.09 1.48
N GLN A 92 0.45 -11.11 2.30
CA GLN A 92 0.51 -11.88 3.55
C GLN A 92 0.06 -11.00 4.71
N PHE A 93 -1.12 -10.69 4.89
CA PHE A 93 -1.79 -9.85 5.90
C PHE A 93 -0.89 -9.21 6.97
N HIS A 94 0.21 -9.84 7.36
CA HIS A 94 1.20 -9.43 8.37
C HIS A 94 0.53 -8.99 9.69
N LEU A 95 -0.47 -9.75 10.13
CA LEU A 95 -1.04 -9.57 11.44
C LEU A 95 -0.14 -10.20 12.50
N LEU A 96 0.00 -9.55 13.64
CA LEU A 96 0.71 -10.10 14.79
C LEU A 96 -0.15 -11.20 15.43
N PRO A 97 0.31 -12.46 15.47
CA PRO A 97 -0.54 -13.59 15.83
C PRO A 97 -0.96 -13.62 17.29
N VAL A 98 -0.23 -12.91 18.15
CA VAL A 98 -0.49 -12.79 19.58
C VAL A 98 -1.41 -11.63 19.96
N LEU A 99 -1.78 -10.80 18.99
CA LEU A 99 -2.66 -9.66 19.18
C LEU A 99 -4.03 -9.94 18.56
N THR A 100 -5.08 -9.48 19.22
CA THR A 100 -6.44 -9.48 18.69
C THR A 100 -6.56 -8.64 17.42
N ALA A 101 -7.66 -8.79 16.68
CA ALA A 101 -7.95 -7.97 15.51
C ALA A 101 -7.95 -6.46 15.87
N ARG A 102 -8.57 -6.07 16.99
CA ARG A 102 -8.58 -4.69 17.47
C ARG A 102 -7.16 -4.17 17.73
N GLU A 103 -6.32 -4.92 18.43
CA GLU A 103 -4.95 -4.53 18.74
C GLU A 103 -4.11 -4.42 17.48
N ASN A 104 -4.24 -5.35 16.52
CA ASN A 104 -3.61 -5.25 15.21
C ASN A 104 -4.02 -3.97 14.46
N ILE A 105 -5.31 -3.63 14.45
CA ILE A 105 -5.82 -2.41 13.81
C ILE A 105 -5.21 -1.16 14.46
N LEU A 106 -5.15 -1.10 15.78
CA LEU A 106 -4.70 0.07 16.53
C LEU A 106 -3.17 0.24 16.56
N MET A 107 -2.40 -0.75 16.12
CA MET A 107 -0.93 -0.74 16.17
C MET A 107 -0.28 0.55 15.65
N PRO A 108 -0.67 1.12 14.46
CA PRO A 108 -0.06 2.35 13.96
C PRO A 108 -0.24 3.53 14.91
N LEU A 109 -1.41 3.65 15.57
CA LEU A 109 -1.69 4.72 16.53
C LEU A 109 -0.86 4.53 17.81
N LEU A 110 -0.77 3.30 18.32
CA LEU A 110 0.01 2.98 19.52
C LEU A 110 1.50 3.31 19.32
N LEU A 111 2.06 2.98 18.15
CA LEU A 111 3.44 3.32 17.80
C LEU A 111 3.68 4.83 17.67
N ASP A 112 2.65 5.59 17.33
CA ASP A 112 2.70 7.06 17.26
C ASP A 112 2.26 7.73 18.59
N LYS A 113 2.00 6.92 19.64
CA LYS A 113 1.53 7.35 20.97
C LYS A 113 0.21 8.16 20.92
N LYS A 114 -0.64 7.86 19.95
CA LYS A 114 -1.95 8.48 19.77
C LYS A 114 -3.04 7.61 20.39
N GLN A 115 -4.06 8.28 20.95
CA GLN A 115 -5.26 7.59 21.39
C GLN A 115 -6.17 7.29 20.18
N PRO A 116 -6.84 6.13 20.15
CA PRO A 116 -7.80 5.82 19.12
C PRO A 116 -9.04 6.71 19.20
N ASN A 117 -9.57 7.11 18.06
CA ASN A 117 -10.92 7.62 17.96
C ASN A 117 -11.87 6.42 17.85
N GLU A 118 -12.56 6.07 18.94
CA GLU A 118 -13.42 4.89 18.99
C GLU A 118 -14.59 4.99 18.00
N ALA A 119 -15.15 6.17 17.77
CA ALA A 119 -16.21 6.36 16.77
C ALA A 119 -15.71 6.07 15.35
N TYR A 120 -14.48 6.50 15.02
CA TYR A 120 -13.89 6.19 13.73
C TYR A 120 -13.53 4.71 13.60
N LEU A 121 -13.02 4.06 14.66
CA LEU A 121 -12.77 2.63 14.69
C LEU A 121 -14.06 1.85 14.43
N GLU A 122 -15.17 2.23 15.09
CA GLU A 122 -16.47 1.60 14.90
C GLU A 122 -16.96 1.75 13.46
N GLN A 123 -16.96 2.97 12.91
CA GLN A 123 -17.32 3.22 11.51
C GLN A 123 -16.50 2.38 10.54
N LEU A 124 -15.18 2.33 10.74
CA LEU A 124 -14.25 1.60 9.90
C LEU A 124 -14.53 0.09 9.95
N THR A 125 -14.71 -0.47 11.15
CA THR A 125 -14.96 -1.90 11.33
C THR A 125 -16.34 -2.34 10.86
N GLN A 126 -17.33 -1.45 10.93
CA GLN A 126 -18.66 -1.65 10.32
C GLN A 126 -18.55 -1.65 8.78
N LEU A 127 -17.88 -0.66 8.19
CA LEU A 127 -17.63 -0.59 6.74
C LEU A 127 -16.96 -1.87 6.21
N LEU A 128 -15.99 -2.41 6.97
CA LEU A 128 -15.23 -3.61 6.62
C LEU A 128 -15.92 -4.92 7.04
N GLY A 129 -17.07 -4.86 7.72
CA GLY A 129 -17.83 -6.04 8.16
C GLY A 129 -17.08 -6.92 9.18
N ILE A 130 -16.22 -6.33 10.02
CA ILE A 130 -15.41 -7.06 11.03
C ILE A 130 -15.69 -6.64 12.47
N GLY A 131 -16.73 -5.84 12.72
CA GLY A 131 -17.06 -5.34 14.07
C GLY A 131 -17.22 -6.44 15.11
N SER A 132 -17.85 -7.58 14.74
CA SER A 132 -18.02 -8.74 15.62
C SER A 132 -16.75 -9.59 15.81
N ARG A 133 -15.65 -9.25 15.16
CA ARG A 133 -14.40 -10.02 15.14
C ARG A 133 -13.24 -9.35 15.89
N LEU A 134 -13.47 -8.21 16.49
CA LEU A 134 -12.41 -7.38 17.09
C LEU A 134 -11.64 -8.06 18.23
N THR A 135 -12.25 -8.99 18.92
CA THR A 135 -11.65 -9.75 20.03
C THR A 135 -10.95 -11.05 19.57
N HIS A 136 -11.11 -11.44 18.31
CA HIS A 136 -10.52 -12.68 17.78
C HIS A 136 -9.04 -12.51 17.49
N LEU A 137 -8.28 -13.59 17.64
CA LEU A 137 -6.89 -13.71 17.22
C LEU A 137 -6.82 -14.04 15.71
N PRO A 138 -5.72 -13.71 15.01
CA PRO A 138 -5.60 -13.96 13.57
C PRO A 138 -5.92 -15.39 13.14
N HIS A 139 -5.52 -16.40 13.89
CA HIS A 139 -5.79 -17.81 13.56
C HIS A 139 -7.27 -18.23 13.67
N GLU A 140 -8.11 -17.41 14.32
CA GLU A 140 -9.55 -17.62 14.44
C GLU A 140 -10.35 -16.93 13.30
N LEU A 141 -9.63 -16.22 12.40
CA LEU A 141 -10.21 -15.46 11.29
C LEU A 141 -9.97 -16.17 9.96
N SER A 142 -10.96 -16.12 9.06
CA SER A 142 -10.75 -16.53 7.67
C SER A 142 -9.73 -15.60 6.97
N GLY A 143 -9.14 -16.04 5.86
CA GLY A 143 -8.20 -15.22 5.09
C GLY A 143 -8.79 -13.86 4.67
N GLY A 144 -10.05 -13.85 4.19
CA GLY A 144 -10.75 -12.60 3.87
C GLY A 144 -10.98 -11.69 5.08
N GLN A 145 -11.26 -12.26 6.28
CA GLN A 145 -11.38 -11.48 7.51
C GLN A 145 -10.02 -10.93 7.95
N GLN A 146 -8.95 -11.71 7.85
CA GLN A 146 -7.58 -11.23 8.14
C GLN A 146 -7.19 -10.08 7.22
N GLN A 147 -7.51 -10.16 5.93
CA GLN A 147 -7.25 -9.08 4.98
C GLN A 147 -8.05 -7.81 5.32
N ARG A 148 -9.31 -7.95 5.72
CA ARG A 148 -10.12 -6.80 6.17
C ARG A 148 -9.56 -6.16 7.43
N VAL A 149 -9.01 -6.93 8.36
CA VAL A 149 -8.27 -6.42 9.54
C VAL A 149 -7.01 -5.68 9.09
N ALA A 150 -6.24 -6.20 8.12
CA ALA A 150 -5.06 -5.53 7.57
C ALA A 150 -5.43 -4.20 6.87
N ILE A 151 -6.56 -4.15 6.16
CA ILE A 151 -7.09 -2.92 5.55
C ILE A 151 -7.51 -1.92 6.64
N ALA A 152 -8.20 -2.37 7.70
CA ALA A 152 -8.55 -1.51 8.82
C ALA A 152 -7.30 -0.91 9.49
N ARG A 153 -6.28 -1.73 9.70
CA ARG A 153 -4.98 -1.28 10.21
C ARG A 153 -4.32 -0.23 9.31
N ALA A 154 -4.38 -0.41 8.00
CA ALA A 154 -3.85 0.56 7.05
C ALA A 154 -4.58 1.90 7.11
N LEU A 155 -5.88 1.91 7.43
CA LEU A 155 -6.75 3.09 7.42
C LEU A 155 -6.86 3.82 8.76
N ILE A 156 -6.57 3.16 9.88
CA ILE A 156 -6.86 3.71 11.22
C ILE A 156 -6.12 5.03 11.52
N ALA A 157 -4.94 5.21 10.93
CA ALA A 157 -4.18 6.46 11.03
C ALA A 157 -4.68 7.56 10.07
N GLN A 158 -5.73 7.29 9.27
CA GLN A 158 -6.29 8.18 8.25
C GLN A 158 -5.24 8.64 7.22
N PRO A 159 -4.50 7.71 6.57
CA PRO A 159 -3.42 8.05 5.67
C PRO A 159 -3.90 8.81 4.45
N ASP A 160 -2.98 9.51 3.77
CA ASP A 160 -3.23 10.18 2.49
C ASP A 160 -3.23 9.20 1.32
N VAL A 161 -2.39 8.16 1.42
CA VAL A 161 -2.23 7.13 0.38
C VAL A 161 -2.26 5.73 0.98
N ILE A 162 -2.83 4.81 0.23
CA ILE A 162 -2.85 3.38 0.52
C ILE A 162 -2.07 2.67 -0.57
N PHE A 163 -1.02 1.95 -0.19
CA PHE A 163 -0.30 1.02 -1.04
C PHE A 163 -0.79 -0.39 -0.76
N ALA A 164 -1.21 -1.10 -1.80
CA ALA A 164 -1.68 -2.47 -1.72
C ALA A 164 -0.83 -3.37 -2.62
N ASP A 165 -0.01 -4.24 -2.02
CA ASP A 165 0.83 -5.19 -2.74
C ASP A 165 0.13 -6.55 -2.78
N GLU A 166 -0.37 -6.93 -3.98
CA GLU A 166 -1.11 -8.16 -4.24
C GLU A 166 -2.21 -8.43 -3.20
N PRO A 167 -3.13 -7.47 -2.93
CA PRO A 167 -4.04 -7.51 -1.77
C PRO A 167 -4.99 -8.70 -1.76
N THR A 168 -5.06 -9.47 -2.83
CA THR A 168 -5.96 -10.62 -3.00
C THR A 168 -5.23 -11.92 -3.31
N GLY A 169 -3.89 -11.89 -3.37
CA GLY A 169 -3.08 -13.02 -3.82
C GLY A 169 -3.20 -14.29 -2.96
N ASN A 170 -3.60 -14.16 -1.69
CA ASN A 170 -3.81 -15.28 -0.76
C ASN A 170 -5.30 -15.60 -0.51
N LEU A 171 -6.20 -15.06 -1.33
CA LEU A 171 -7.64 -15.21 -1.16
C LEU A 171 -8.23 -16.05 -2.30
N ASP A 172 -9.33 -16.74 -2.03
CA ASP A 172 -10.17 -17.30 -3.08
C ASP A 172 -10.80 -16.18 -3.94
N SER A 173 -11.24 -16.55 -5.14
CA SER A 173 -11.75 -15.57 -6.13
C SER A 173 -12.92 -14.72 -5.62
N ARG A 174 -13.79 -15.27 -4.76
CA ARG A 174 -14.94 -14.55 -4.20
C ARG A 174 -14.46 -13.54 -3.16
N SER A 175 -13.69 -13.99 -2.17
CA SER A 175 -13.12 -13.14 -1.13
C SER A 175 -12.21 -12.04 -1.72
N GLY A 176 -11.45 -12.38 -2.77
CA GLY A 176 -10.63 -11.43 -3.51
C GLY A 176 -11.46 -10.34 -4.18
N GLY A 177 -12.58 -10.71 -4.84
CA GLY A 177 -13.50 -9.74 -5.43
C GLY A 177 -14.10 -8.79 -4.39
N GLU A 178 -14.57 -9.34 -3.25
CA GLU A 178 -15.12 -8.55 -2.14
C GLU A 178 -14.09 -7.53 -1.57
N VAL A 179 -12.81 -7.94 -1.44
CA VAL A 179 -11.72 -7.07 -0.97
C VAL A 179 -11.45 -5.94 -1.96
N MET A 180 -11.46 -6.21 -3.27
CA MET A 180 -11.23 -5.19 -4.29
C MET A 180 -12.37 -4.17 -4.36
N GLU A 181 -13.62 -4.62 -4.32
CA GLU A 181 -14.78 -3.71 -4.24
C GLU A 181 -14.71 -2.84 -2.98
N MET A 182 -14.25 -3.40 -1.87
CA MET A 182 -14.07 -2.68 -0.62
C MET A 182 -12.96 -1.60 -0.75
N LEU A 183 -11.80 -1.93 -1.34
CA LEU A 183 -10.73 -0.96 -1.58
C LEU A 183 -11.19 0.17 -2.51
N ARG A 184 -11.97 -0.17 -3.55
CA ARG A 184 -12.59 0.81 -4.43
C ARG A 184 -13.56 1.72 -3.69
N ALA A 185 -14.46 1.14 -2.88
CA ALA A 185 -15.39 1.92 -2.07
C ALA A 185 -14.69 2.85 -1.07
N ILE A 186 -13.56 2.42 -0.50
CA ILE A 186 -12.71 3.25 0.36
C ILE A 186 -12.14 4.43 -0.43
N HIS A 187 -11.57 4.17 -1.62
CA HIS A 187 -11.06 5.20 -2.51
C HIS A 187 -12.14 6.24 -2.83
N GLU A 188 -13.31 5.80 -3.32
CA GLU A 188 -14.40 6.66 -3.75
C GLU A 188 -15.05 7.46 -2.59
N LYS A 189 -15.35 6.80 -1.45
CA LYS A 189 -16.07 7.42 -0.32
C LYS A 189 -15.19 8.22 0.61
N MET A 190 -13.91 7.87 0.74
CA MET A 190 -12.98 8.52 1.65
C MET A 190 -11.95 9.39 0.92
N GLU A 191 -12.07 9.51 -0.42
CA GLU A 191 -11.18 10.31 -1.28
C GLU A 191 -9.69 9.99 -1.08
N LYS A 192 -9.37 8.70 -0.86
CA LYS A 192 -8.01 8.24 -0.61
C LYS A 192 -7.28 7.95 -1.92
N THR A 193 -6.03 8.35 -2.01
CA THR A 193 -5.14 7.86 -3.06
C THR A 193 -4.91 6.37 -2.87
N LEU A 194 -5.11 5.57 -3.91
CA LEU A 194 -4.94 4.12 -3.88
C LEU A 194 -3.97 3.68 -4.98
N VAL A 195 -2.91 2.99 -4.59
CA VAL A 195 -1.95 2.38 -5.52
C VAL A 195 -1.92 0.89 -5.27
N ILE A 196 -2.34 0.10 -6.27
CA ILE A 196 -2.36 -1.36 -6.18
C ILE A 196 -1.29 -1.98 -7.09
N ILE A 197 -0.59 -2.96 -6.57
CA ILE A 197 0.20 -3.90 -7.36
C ILE A 197 -0.63 -5.17 -7.52
N THR A 198 -0.81 -5.63 -8.74
CA THR A 198 -1.53 -6.88 -9.01
C THR A 198 -1.09 -7.51 -10.32
N HIS A 199 -1.16 -8.83 -10.39
CA HIS A 199 -1.04 -9.59 -11.64
C HIS A 199 -2.42 -9.94 -12.25
N ASP A 200 -3.54 -9.65 -11.56
CA ASP A 200 -4.89 -9.85 -12.09
C ASP A 200 -5.31 -8.64 -12.93
N ASN A 201 -5.44 -8.84 -14.23
CA ASN A 201 -5.84 -7.80 -15.19
C ASN A 201 -7.24 -7.24 -14.90
N ARG A 202 -8.16 -8.03 -14.35
CA ARG A 202 -9.52 -7.56 -14.02
C ARG A 202 -9.45 -6.53 -12.90
N MET A 203 -8.61 -6.78 -11.89
CA MET A 203 -8.39 -5.85 -10.79
C MET A 203 -7.65 -4.61 -11.26
N ALA A 204 -6.66 -4.77 -12.13
CA ALA A 204 -5.93 -3.64 -12.70
C ALA A 204 -6.85 -2.70 -13.51
N GLN A 205 -7.87 -3.23 -14.19
CA GLN A 205 -8.83 -2.44 -14.96
C GLN A 205 -9.80 -1.61 -14.10
N MET A 206 -9.87 -1.86 -12.79
CA MET A 206 -10.67 -1.03 -11.87
C MET A 206 -10.03 0.33 -11.60
N ALA A 207 -8.72 0.47 -11.83
CA ALA A 207 -7.98 1.69 -11.60
C ALA A 207 -8.19 2.71 -12.74
N ASP A 208 -8.14 4.01 -12.38
CA ASP A 208 -8.28 5.11 -13.34
C ASP A 208 -7.02 5.29 -14.18
N ARG A 209 -5.83 5.05 -13.59
CA ARG A 209 -4.55 5.08 -14.27
C ARG A 209 -3.83 3.74 -14.12
N ARG A 210 -3.22 3.28 -15.20
CA ARG A 210 -2.59 1.97 -15.26
C ARG A 210 -1.16 2.08 -15.71
N PHE A 211 -0.27 1.46 -14.94
CA PHE A 211 1.15 1.36 -15.24
C PHE A 211 1.55 -0.10 -15.43
N SER A 212 2.56 -0.32 -16.24
CA SER A 212 3.21 -1.62 -16.41
C SER A 212 4.69 -1.48 -16.09
N ILE A 213 5.24 -2.46 -15.38
CA ILE A 213 6.69 -2.58 -15.19
C ILE A 213 7.17 -3.85 -15.89
N VAL A 214 8.13 -3.69 -16.79
CA VAL A 214 8.83 -4.80 -17.46
C VAL A 214 10.32 -4.51 -17.37
N ASP A 215 11.09 -5.44 -16.83
CA ASP A 215 12.55 -5.34 -16.68
C ASP A 215 13.01 -4.00 -16.04
N GLY A 216 12.29 -3.56 -15.02
CA GLY A 216 12.57 -2.33 -14.28
C GLY A 216 12.10 -1.04 -14.96
N ILE A 217 11.55 -1.11 -16.18
CA ILE A 217 11.05 0.05 -16.92
C ILE A 217 9.56 0.24 -16.63
N LEU A 218 9.20 1.40 -16.07
CA LEU A 218 7.83 1.79 -15.80
C LEU A 218 7.23 2.53 -17.00
N THR A 219 6.06 2.11 -17.45
CA THR A 219 5.33 2.74 -18.56
C THR A 219 3.86 2.92 -18.18
N GLU A 220 3.29 4.10 -18.43
CA GLU A 220 1.84 4.31 -18.31
C GLU A 220 1.15 3.72 -19.54
N VAL A 221 0.27 2.74 -19.34
CA VAL A 221 -0.36 1.95 -20.41
C VAL A 221 -1.84 2.28 -20.63
N GLY A 222 -2.41 3.19 -19.88
CA GLY A 222 -3.76 3.69 -20.04
C GLY A 222 -4.25 4.47 -18.84
N GLY A 223 -5.23 5.33 -19.10
CA GLY A 223 -6.01 6.12 -18.14
C GLY A 223 -7.36 6.41 -18.74
N ARG A 224 -8.34 6.77 -17.91
CA ARG A 224 -9.63 7.31 -18.35
C ARG A 224 -9.49 8.78 -18.66
#